data_ab97f055248e17cd7469cc1f13e5aa63
#
_entry.id   ab97f055248e17cd7469cc1f13e5aa63
#
_cell.length_a   1.000
_cell.length_b   1.000
_cell.length_c   1.000
_cell.angle_alpha   90.00
_cell.angle_beta   90.00
_cell.angle_gamma   90.00
#
_symmetry.space_group_name_H-M   'P 1'
#
loop_
_entity.id
_entity.type
_entity.pdbx_description
1 polymer ?
#
loop_
_entity_poly.entity_id
_entity_poly.type
_entity_poly.pdbx_seq_one_letter_code
_entity_poly.pdbx_strand_id
1 'polypeptide(L)'
;MAKGMFAVVEIDDVVADSRHRAAADIEKDRINLMAGDELVYPTSRMLKGFYRSGIEVVLVTAKRLLKEEREVTRAWLSAHGIGYDYLVQVEAPEHLTQWIKENQRENIFVMAICASNQLITMANNHPHKPHIYRVHR
;
A
#
# COMPACT_ATOMS: atom_id res chain seq x y z
N MET A 1 15.23 -8.00 -22.85
CA MET A 1 14.98 -8.35 -21.45
C MET A 1 13.50 -8.44 -21.16
N ALA A 2 13.13 -9.44 -20.39
CA ALA A 2 11.74 -9.54 -19.95
C ALA A 2 11.39 -8.36 -19.05
N LYS A 3 10.19 -7.80 -19.22
CA LYS A 3 9.71 -6.75 -18.34
C LYS A 3 9.36 -7.34 -16.98
N GLY A 4 9.67 -6.62 -15.91
CA GLY A 4 9.24 -7.01 -14.59
C GLY A 4 7.75 -6.73 -14.39
N MET A 5 7.22 -7.19 -13.27
CA MET A 5 5.83 -6.97 -12.89
C MET A 5 5.79 -6.36 -11.48
N PHE A 6 4.81 -5.51 -11.23
CA PHE A 6 4.61 -4.96 -9.90
C PHE A 6 3.14 -4.93 -9.51
N ALA A 7 2.91 -4.99 -8.20
CA ALA A 7 1.59 -4.86 -7.61
C ALA A 7 1.58 -3.67 -6.67
N VAL A 8 0.50 -2.91 -6.67
CA VAL A 8 0.28 -1.80 -5.76
C VAL A 8 -0.66 -2.28 -4.66
N VAL A 9 -0.26 -2.12 -3.41
CA VAL A 9 -1.03 -2.60 -2.27
C VAL A 9 -1.17 -1.48 -1.25
N GLU A 10 -2.41 -1.11 -0.96
CA GLU A 10 -2.69 -0.10 0.06
C GLU A 10 -2.42 -0.68 1.45
N ILE A 11 -1.86 0.12 2.36
CA ILE A 11 -1.58 -0.36 3.72
C ILE A 11 -2.83 -0.30 4.58
N ASP A 12 -3.42 0.89 4.69
CA ASP A 12 -4.56 1.10 5.59
C ASP A 12 -5.78 0.29 5.12
N ASP A 13 -6.32 -0.51 6.03
CA ASP A 13 -7.47 -1.39 5.83
C ASP A 13 -7.26 -2.54 4.84
N VAL A 14 -6.07 -2.70 4.29
CA VAL A 14 -5.72 -3.80 3.39
C VAL A 14 -4.68 -4.72 4.03
N VAL A 15 -3.52 -4.18 4.42
CA VAL A 15 -2.48 -4.91 5.13
C VAL A 15 -2.66 -4.78 6.64
N ALA A 16 -3.01 -3.58 7.10
CA ALA A 16 -3.21 -3.25 8.50
C ALA A 16 -4.65 -2.85 8.75
N ASP A 17 -5.28 -3.47 9.74
CA ASP A 17 -6.64 -3.09 10.14
C ASP A 17 -6.56 -1.83 11.01
N SER A 18 -6.98 -0.72 10.45
CA SER A 18 -6.91 0.59 11.08
C SER A 18 -8.24 1.07 11.67
N ARG A 19 -9.27 0.22 11.69
CA ARG A 19 -10.61 0.62 12.12
C ARG A 19 -10.65 1.15 13.54
N HIS A 20 -9.84 0.61 14.45
CA HIS A 20 -9.84 1.04 15.85
C HIS A 20 -9.38 2.48 16.04
N ARG A 21 -8.68 3.07 15.08
CA ARG A 21 -8.20 4.46 15.15
C ARG A 21 -8.99 5.44 14.31
N ALA A 22 -10.08 4.99 13.68
CA ALA A 22 -10.88 5.84 12.80
C ALA A 22 -11.54 7.01 13.54
N ALA A 23 -11.83 6.85 14.83
CA ALA A 23 -12.45 7.89 15.65
C ALA A 23 -11.45 8.84 16.31
N ALA A 24 -10.16 8.67 16.10
CA ALA A 24 -9.15 9.54 16.71
C ALA A 24 -9.14 10.91 16.00
N ASP A 25 -9.46 11.96 16.76
CA ASP A 25 -9.56 13.32 16.24
C ASP A 25 -8.20 14.01 16.15
N ILE A 26 -7.27 13.64 17.02
CA ILE A 26 -5.95 14.27 17.11
C ILE A 26 -4.94 13.40 16.40
N GLU A 27 -4.18 13.99 15.49
CA GLU A 27 -3.19 13.29 14.69
C GLU A 27 -2.16 12.53 15.54
N LYS A 28 -1.73 13.13 16.65
CA LYS A 28 -0.82 12.48 17.58
C LYS A 28 -1.40 11.18 18.16
N ASP A 29 -2.70 11.17 18.48
CA ASP A 29 -3.35 9.98 19.00
C ASP A 29 -3.42 8.89 17.95
N ARG A 30 -3.65 9.27 16.69
CA ARG A 30 -3.62 8.31 15.58
C ARG A 30 -2.27 7.66 15.42
N ILE A 31 -1.19 8.43 15.54
CA ILE A 31 0.17 7.90 15.45
C ILE A 31 0.41 6.86 16.53
N ASN A 32 0.00 7.15 17.76
CA ASN A 32 0.14 6.22 18.87
C ASN A 32 -0.67 4.94 18.67
N LEU A 33 -1.85 5.05 18.05
CA LEU A 33 -2.70 3.90 17.78
C LEU A 33 -2.22 3.05 16.60
N MET A 34 -1.48 3.63 15.65
CA MET A 34 -0.99 2.91 14.47
C MET A 34 -0.15 1.70 14.83
N ALA A 35 0.64 1.78 15.90
CA ALA A 35 1.46 0.66 16.34
C ALA A 35 0.63 -0.55 16.77
N GLY A 36 -0.63 -0.34 17.13
CA GLY A 36 -1.56 -1.39 17.56
C GLY A 36 -2.47 -1.90 16.45
N ASP A 37 -2.27 -1.50 15.20
CA ASP A 37 -3.05 -2.03 14.08
C ASP A 37 -2.86 -3.54 13.97
N GLU A 38 -3.94 -4.25 13.68
CA GLU A 38 -3.87 -5.70 13.50
C GLU A 38 -3.50 -6.05 12.06
N LEU A 39 -2.73 -7.13 11.90
CA LEU A 39 -2.34 -7.63 10.59
C LEU A 39 -3.53 -8.30 9.89
N VAL A 40 -3.74 -7.96 8.62
CA VAL A 40 -4.73 -8.64 7.79
C VAL A 40 -4.05 -9.86 7.15
N TYR A 41 -4.27 -11.03 7.72
CA TYR A 41 -3.59 -12.27 7.32
C TYR A 41 -3.73 -12.64 5.85
N PRO A 42 -4.91 -12.62 5.23
CA PRO A 42 -5.02 -12.96 3.81
C PRO A 42 -4.14 -12.09 2.92
N THR A 43 -4.11 -10.79 3.18
CA THR A 43 -3.27 -9.86 2.42
C THR A 43 -1.78 -10.16 2.64
N SER A 44 -1.39 -10.43 3.88
CA SER A 44 0.00 -10.78 4.19
C SER A 44 0.46 -12.00 3.40
N ARG A 45 -0.40 -13.02 3.28
CA ARG A 45 -0.09 -14.21 2.48
C ARG A 45 0.05 -13.90 1.00
N MET A 46 -0.79 -13.02 0.46
CA MET A 46 -0.70 -12.59 -0.93
C MET A 46 0.63 -11.88 -1.19
N LEU A 47 1.07 -11.02 -0.27
CA LEU A 47 2.35 -10.32 -0.39
C LEU A 47 3.52 -11.29 -0.44
N LYS A 48 3.50 -12.33 0.39
CA LYS A 48 4.52 -13.37 0.35
C LYS A 48 4.53 -14.12 -0.98
N GLY A 49 3.36 -14.36 -1.53
CA GLY A 49 3.22 -14.99 -2.85
C GLY A 49 3.83 -14.12 -3.96
N PHE A 50 3.59 -12.82 -3.92
CA PHE A 50 4.18 -11.89 -4.88
C PHE A 50 5.71 -11.94 -4.82
N TYR A 51 6.26 -11.87 -3.62
CA TYR A 51 7.70 -11.93 -3.42
C TYR A 51 8.31 -13.21 -4.02
N ARG A 52 7.68 -14.35 -3.75
CA ARG A 52 8.15 -15.64 -4.28
C ARG A 52 8.04 -15.74 -5.79
N SER A 53 7.08 -15.04 -6.38
CA SER A 53 6.83 -15.03 -7.83
C SER A 53 7.66 -13.97 -8.58
N GLY A 54 8.47 -13.19 -7.86
CA GLY A 54 9.26 -12.13 -8.47
C GLY A 54 8.47 -10.90 -8.85
N ILE A 55 7.27 -10.73 -8.27
CA ILE A 55 6.46 -9.52 -8.46
C ILE A 55 6.87 -8.49 -7.42
N GLU A 56 7.29 -7.31 -7.86
CA GLU A 56 7.64 -6.24 -6.94
C GLU A 56 6.39 -5.74 -6.20
N VAL A 57 6.55 -5.46 -4.92
CA VAL A 57 5.47 -4.95 -4.07
C VAL A 57 5.68 -3.47 -3.79
N VAL A 58 4.71 -2.67 -4.21
CA VAL A 58 4.67 -1.23 -3.94
C VAL A 58 3.58 -1.00 -2.90
N LEU A 59 3.99 -0.75 -1.67
CA LEU A 59 3.05 -0.40 -0.61
C LEU A 59 2.73 1.09 -0.66
N VAL A 60 1.46 1.42 -0.50
CA VAL A 60 1.00 2.81 -0.56
C VAL A 60 0.22 3.13 0.70
N THR A 61 0.54 4.25 1.31
CA THR A 61 -0.25 4.78 2.41
C THR A 61 -0.71 6.19 2.09
N ALA A 62 -1.87 6.56 2.59
CA ALA A 62 -2.34 7.93 2.51
C ALA A 62 -1.34 8.81 3.22
N LYS A 63 -1.11 10.05 2.59
CA LYS A 63 -0.18 10.90 3.00
C LYS A 63 -0.17 11.31 4.32
N ARG A 64 0.86 11.25 4.91
CA ARG A 64 1.10 11.96 6.12
C ARG A 64 2.46 12.55 6.04
N LEU A 65 2.56 13.78 6.46
CA LEU A 65 3.79 14.54 6.35
C LEU A 65 4.69 14.37 7.56
N LEU A 66 4.15 13.79 8.65
CA LEU A 66 4.91 13.64 9.88
C LEU A 66 5.90 12.49 9.79
N LYS A 67 7.12 12.80 10.14
CA LYS A 67 8.21 11.82 10.17
C LYS A 67 7.89 10.65 11.10
N GLU A 68 7.26 10.93 12.24
CA GLU A 68 6.89 9.93 13.22
C GLU A 68 5.92 8.89 12.66
N GLU A 69 4.98 9.31 11.83
CA GLU A 69 4.07 8.37 11.16
C GLU A 69 4.80 7.43 10.25
N ARG A 70 5.76 7.93 9.49
CA ARG A 70 6.56 7.09 8.60
C ARG A 70 7.38 6.07 9.37
N GLU A 71 7.95 6.50 10.49
CA GLU A 71 8.73 5.62 11.35
C GLU A 71 7.88 4.53 11.98
N VAL A 72 6.69 4.88 12.48
CA VAL A 72 5.75 3.91 13.06
C VAL A 72 5.29 2.91 11.99
N THR A 73 4.99 3.38 10.80
CA THR A 73 4.59 2.51 9.69
C THR A 73 5.68 1.50 9.35
N ARG A 74 6.93 1.95 9.20
CA ARG A 74 8.05 1.06 8.90
C ARG A 74 8.30 0.06 10.01
N ALA A 75 8.24 0.51 11.26
CA ALA A 75 8.42 -0.36 12.42
C ALA A 75 7.33 -1.42 12.49
N TRP A 76 6.08 -1.04 12.21
CA TRP A 76 4.96 -1.96 12.19
C TRP A 76 5.12 -3.03 11.11
N LEU A 77 5.49 -2.61 9.89
CA LEU A 77 5.72 -3.53 8.79
C LEU A 77 6.84 -4.53 9.11
N SER A 78 7.93 -4.03 9.69
CA SER A 78 9.05 -4.88 10.10
C SER A 78 8.64 -5.86 11.19
N ALA A 79 7.90 -5.40 12.20
CA ALA A 79 7.45 -6.23 13.32
C ALA A 79 6.54 -7.37 12.85
N HIS A 80 5.76 -7.16 11.79
CA HIS A 80 4.87 -8.18 11.24
C HIS A 80 5.50 -8.98 10.09
N GLY A 81 6.77 -8.76 9.80
CA GLY A 81 7.49 -9.51 8.77
C GLY A 81 6.99 -9.27 7.34
N ILE A 82 6.50 -8.05 7.07
CA ILE A 82 5.99 -7.70 5.74
C ILE A 82 7.16 -7.28 4.85
N GLY A 83 7.40 -8.04 3.77
CA GLY A 83 8.38 -7.68 2.75
C GLY A 83 7.75 -6.80 1.68
N TYR A 84 8.49 -5.81 1.23
CA TYR A 84 8.07 -4.91 0.15
C TYR A 84 9.29 -4.32 -0.52
N ASP A 85 9.12 -3.84 -1.75
CA ASP A 85 10.20 -3.20 -2.50
C ASP A 85 10.17 -1.69 -2.37
N TYR A 86 8.96 -1.12 -2.31
CA TYR A 86 8.79 0.33 -2.20
C TYR A 86 7.67 0.67 -1.23
N LEU A 87 7.86 1.74 -0.48
CA LEU A 87 6.84 2.32 0.38
C LEU A 87 6.61 3.76 -0.06
N VAL A 88 5.42 4.02 -0.61
CA VAL A 88 5.09 5.31 -1.20
C VAL A 88 4.00 5.99 -0.39
N GLN A 89 4.23 7.23 0.01
CA GLN A 89 3.23 8.05 0.68
C GLN A 89 2.69 9.07 -0.30
N VAL A 90 1.36 9.15 -0.40
CA VAL A 90 0.73 10.02 -1.39
C VAL A 90 -0.32 10.92 -0.76
N GLU A 91 -0.37 12.17 -1.21
CA GLU A 91 -1.42 13.11 -0.80
C GLU A 91 -2.62 13.02 -1.72
N ALA A 92 -2.40 12.61 -2.96
CA ALA A 92 -3.45 12.49 -3.97
C ALA A 92 -3.10 11.34 -4.92
N PRO A 93 -4.12 10.74 -5.58
CA PRO A 93 -3.87 9.62 -6.51
C PRO A 93 -2.90 9.98 -7.64
N GLU A 94 -2.87 11.23 -8.06
CA GLU A 94 -1.97 11.70 -9.11
C GLU A 94 -0.51 11.55 -8.74
N HIS A 95 -0.19 11.66 -7.45
CA HIS A 95 1.18 11.48 -6.97
C HIS A 95 1.65 10.05 -7.17
N LEU A 96 0.76 9.08 -6.96
CA LEU A 96 1.08 7.68 -7.20
C LEU A 96 1.25 7.41 -8.71
N THR A 97 0.38 7.97 -9.54
CA THR A 97 0.49 7.84 -10.99
C THR A 97 1.84 8.38 -11.47
N GLN A 98 2.24 9.54 -10.96
CA GLN A 98 3.53 10.14 -11.31
C GLN A 98 4.71 9.28 -10.82
N TRP A 99 4.62 8.76 -9.60
CA TRP A 99 5.66 7.90 -9.05
C TRP A 99 5.83 6.63 -9.91
N ILE A 100 4.73 6.03 -10.34
CA ILE A 100 4.77 4.84 -11.21
C ILE A 100 5.47 5.18 -12.53
N LYS A 101 5.14 6.32 -13.14
CA LYS A 101 5.78 6.75 -14.38
C LYS A 101 7.28 6.93 -14.22
N GLU A 102 7.71 7.43 -13.08
CA GLU A 102 9.14 7.69 -12.83
C GLU A 102 9.92 6.45 -12.42
N ASN A 103 9.29 5.51 -11.72
CA ASN A 103 10.00 4.41 -11.06
C ASN A 103 9.67 3.02 -11.63
N GLN A 104 8.58 2.87 -12.38
CA GLN A 104 8.12 1.58 -12.88
C GLN A 104 7.89 1.57 -14.39
N ARG A 105 8.60 2.43 -15.13
CA ARG A 105 8.40 2.62 -16.57
C ARG A 105 8.54 1.34 -17.40
N GLU A 106 9.47 0.49 -17.02
CA GLU A 106 9.78 -0.73 -17.77
C GLU A 106 8.96 -1.93 -17.27
N ASN A 107 8.18 -1.76 -16.22
CA ASN A 107 7.46 -2.84 -15.58
C ASN A 107 5.96 -2.78 -15.86
N ILE A 108 5.31 -3.94 -15.77
CA ILE A 108 3.88 -4.06 -16.01
C ILE A 108 3.14 -4.01 -14.68
N PHE A 109 2.15 -3.14 -14.60
CA PHE A 109 1.26 -3.03 -13.45
C PHE A 109 0.22 -4.16 -13.55
N VAL A 110 0.40 -5.22 -12.76
CA VAL A 110 -0.43 -6.42 -12.90
C VAL A 110 -1.58 -6.51 -11.91
N MET A 111 -1.46 -5.89 -10.72
CA MET A 111 -2.49 -6.01 -9.71
C MET A 111 -2.50 -4.80 -8.78
N ALA A 112 -3.70 -4.42 -8.34
CA ALA A 112 -3.91 -3.41 -7.29
C ALA A 112 -4.81 -4.01 -6.21
N ILE A 113 -4.37 -3.95 -4.95
CA ILE A 113 -5.16 -4.40 -3.81
C ILE A 113 -5.45 -3.16 -2.97
N CYS A 114 -6.69 -2.73 -2.93
CA CYS A 114 -7.05 -1.46 -2.33
C CYS A 114 -8.40 -1.48 -1.63
N ALA A 115 -8.55 -0.58 -0.67
CA ALA A 115 -9.82 -0.31 0.00
C ALA A 115 -10.41 1.04 -0.42
N SER A 116 -9.56 2.00 -0.79
CA SER A 116 -10.03 3.34 -1.14
C SER A 116 -10.49 3.46 -2.58
N ASN A 117 -11.56 4.22 -2.79
CA ASN A 117 -12.08 4.48 -4.14
C ASN A 117 -11.07 5.23 -5.02
N GLN A 118 -10.24 6.07 -4.41
CA GLN A 118 -9.23 6.84 -5.13
C GLN A 118 -8.20 5.94 -5.81
N LEU A 119 -7.69 4.93 -5.10
CA LEU A 119 -6.73 4.01 -5.67
C LEU A 119 -7.37 3.06 -6.69
N ILE A 120 -8.63 2.66 -6.45
CA ILE A 120 -9.38 1.85 -7.42
C ILE A 120 -9.55 2.62 -8.73
N THR A 121 -9.92 3.89 -8.66
CA THR A 121 -10.08 4.73 -9.85
C THR A 121 -8.76 4.90 -10.59
N MET A 122 -7.68 5.14 -9.87
CA MET A 122 -6.36 5.28 -10.46
C MET A 122 -5.96 4.01 -11.22
N ALA A 123 -6.16 2.84 -10.60
CA ALA A 123 -5.84 1.56 -11.21
C ALA A 123 -6.70 1.29 -12.46
N ASN A 124 -7.99 1.60 -12.40
CA ASN A 124 -8.89 1.44 -13.54
C ASN A 124 -8.47 2.29 -14.74
N ASN A 125 -7.89 3.45 -14.48
CA ASN A 125 -7.47 4.36 -15.54
C ASN A 125 -6.07 4.09 -16.07
N HIS A 126 -5.33 3.19 -15.46
CA HIS A 126 -3.98 2.88 -15.92
C HIS A 126 -4.01 2.08 -17.22
N PRO A 127 -3.13 2.39 -18.20
CA PRO A 127 -3.11 1.70 -19.49
C PRO A 127 -2.94 0.18 -19.43
N HIS A 128 -2.22 -0.33 -18.44
CA HIS A 128 -2.00 -1.76 -18.27
C HIS A 128 -3.22 -2.52 -17.77
N LYS A 129 -4.27 -1.80 -17.33
CA LYS A 129 -5.50 -2.43 -16.81
C LYS A 129 -5.21 -3.53 -15.79
N PRO A 130 -4.55 -3.20 -14.67
CA PRO A 130 -4.24 -4.21 -13.65
C PRO A 130 -5.50 -4.85 -13.11
N HIS A 131 -5.37 -6.09 -12.62
CA HIS A 131 -6.46 -6.73 -11.91
C HIS A 131 -6.66 -6.02 -10.57
N ILE A 132 -7.90 -5.63 -10.26
CA ILE A 132 -8.22 -4.90 -9.03
C ILE A 132 -8.88 -5.83 -8.03
N TYR A 133 -8.27 -5.91 -6.85
CA TYR A 133 -8.82 -6.67 -5.75
C TYR A 133 -9.26 -5.68 -4.67
N ARG A 134 -10.57 -5.51 -4.53
CA ARG A 134 -11.11 -4.56 -3.56
C ARG A 134 -11.32 -5.23 -2.21
N VAL A 135 -10.77 -4.61 -1.16
CA VAL A 135 -10.98 -5.04 0.21
C VAL A 135 -12.07 -4.17 0.84
N HIS A 136 -13.08 -4.81 1.40
CA HIS A 136 -14.19 -4.12 2.07
C HIS A 136 -13.97 -4.16 3.58
N ARG A 137 -14.05 -2.98 4.22
CA ARG A 137 -13.91 -2.85 5.67
C ARG A 137 -15.09 -2.09 6.26
#